data_3153b46ba6d3dd53067fd7c55301eeda
#
_entry.id   3153b46ba6d3dd53067fd7c55301eeda
#
_cell.length_a   1.000
_cell.length_b   1.000
_cell.length_c   1.000
_cell.angle_alpha   90.00
_cell.angle_beta   90.00
_cell.angle_gamma   90.00
#
_symmetry.space_group_name_H-M   'P 1'
#
loop_
_entity.id
_entity.type
_entity.pdbx_description
1 polymer ?
#
loop_
_entity_poly.entity_id
_entity_poly.type
_entity_poly.pdbx_seq_one_letter_code
_entity_poly.pdbx_strand_id
1 'polypeptide(L)'
;MPNLDDQLGAELEQLQAGGLYRTLRAIASAQGPRVIIDGREFLNFSSNDYLGLADDPLLKRATINAVERYGVGAGASRLVCGNLAPYADLEEKLARFKNKESAIVFGSGYAANVGTITALVGEGDVIVLDKLDHASIIDGARQSGATIRVYPHKNLKKLSDILEKCGTFRRRLIITETVFSMDGDLAPLDEILELKEKYGAWLMIDEAHATGLYAKNRRGLAEAVGVEDKIDVTLGTLSKALGCAGGFVVGSRVLTDHLRNKARSLIYSTAMPPCIVAAAGAAVEFVMSEAGHQRRDALWRNVSELKNGLSRLGLQSASRSPIIPIAIGAESAAMETSEKLFEQGIFVPAIRFPTVPKGKARLRVTVTASHTAADLQQFLSIFAAISKRIGSTVAVGVNPE
;
A
#
# COMPACT_ATOMS: atom_id res chain seq x y z
N MET A 1 -18.73 -5.70 39.27
CA MET A 1 -18.46 -5.11 37.96
C MET A 1 -18.05 -6.25 37.02
N PRO A 2 -18.48 -6.28 35.77
CA PRO A 2 -18.04 -7.29 34.80
C PRO A 2 -16.49 -7.27 34.75
N ASN A 3 -15.87 -8.42 34.62
CA ASN A 3 -14.43 -8.53 34.43
C ASN A 3 -14.03 -8.13 32.99
N LEU A 4 -12.74 -8.09 32.68
CA LEU A 4 -12.23 -7.70 31.36
C LEU A 4 -12.81 -8.59 30.26
N ASP A 5 -12.81 -9.92 30.47
CA ASP A 5 -13.24 -10.89 29.45
C ASP A 5 -14.75 -10.81 29.18
N ASP A 6 -15.58 -10.55 30.22
CA ASP A 6 -17.02 -10.34 30.06
C ASP A 6 -17.30 -9.12 29.16
N GLN A 7 -16.58 -8.02 29.38
CA GLN A 7 -16.76 -6.78 28.60
C GLN A 7 -16.31 -6.98 27.14
N LEU A 8 -15.11 -7.52 26.93
CA LEU A 8 -14.58 -7.79 25.58
C LEU A 8 -15.40 -8.85 24.84
N GLY A 9 -15.91 -9.88 25.55
CA GLY A 9 -16.80 -10.89 25.00
C GLY A 9 -18.07 -10.28 24.40
N ALA A 10 -18.72 -9.38 25.16
CA ALA A 10 -19.92 -8.67 24.69
C ALA A 10 -19.64 -7.80 23.45
N GLU A 11 -18.47 -7.13 23.38
CA GLU A 11 -18.05 -6.38 22.19
C GLU A 11 -17.83 -7.30 20.97
N LEU A 12 -17.19 -8.47 21.16
CA LEU A 12 -16.97 -9.45 20.11
C LEU A 12 -18.29 -10.03 19.59
N GLU A 13 -19.26 -10.30 20.47
CA GLU A 13 -20.62 -10.73 20.08
C GLU A 13 -21.32 -9.67 19.21
N GLN A 14 -21.19 -8.39 19.55
CA GLN A 14 -21.71 -7.29 18.73
C GLN A 14 -21.05 -7.24 17.35
N LEU A 15 -19.72 -7.45 17.27
CA LEU A 15 -19.01 -7.54 16.00
C LEU A 15 -19.49 -8.74 15.16
N GLN A 16 -19.76 -9.89 15.80
CA GLN A 16 -20.31 -11.07 15.11
C GLN A 16 -21.72 -10.79 14.60
N ALA A 17 -22.61 -10.28 15.45
CA ALA A 17 -23.98 -9.93 15.05
C ALA A 17 -24.01 -8.88 13.93
N GLY A 18 -23.09 -7.92 13.95
CA GLY A 18 -22.93 -6.93 12.88
C GLY A 18 -22.21 -7.43 11.63
N GLY A 19 -21.77 -8.70 11.61
CA GLY A 19 -21.00 -9.28 10.51
C GLY A 19 -19.61 -8.62 10.34
N LEU A 20 -19.07 -7.98 11.39
CA LEU A 20 -17.79 -7.27 11.37
C LEU A 20 -16.63 -8.06 12.00
N TYR A 21 -16.93 -9.24 12.55
CA TYR A 21 -15.91 -10.10 13.15
C TYR A 21 -14.86 -10.51 12.12
N ARG A 22 -13.60 -10.51 12.52
CA ARG A 22 -12.46 -10.82 11.66
C ARG A 22 -11.71 -12.04 12.18
N THR A 23 -11.37 -12.95 11.26
CA THR A 23 -10.53 -14.10 11.51
C THR A 23 -9.26 -14.06 10.66
N LEU A 24 -8.15 -14.55 11.20
CA LEU A 24 -6.91 -14.75 10.45
C LEU A 24 -6.94 -16.13 9.81
N ARG A 25 -6.71 -16.22 8.50
CA ARG A 25 -6.52 -17.49 7.79
C ARG A 25 -5.04 -17.84 7.74
N ALA A 26 -4.69 -19.03 8.19
CA ALA A 26 -3.32 -19.52 8.09
C ALA A 26 -3.01 -19.96 6.66
N ILE A 27 -1.93 -19.38 6.10
CA ILE A 27 -1.40 -19.78 4.79
C ILE A 27 -0.19 -20.67 5.05
N ALA A 28 -0.25 -21.93 4.59
CA ALA A 28 0.74 -22.96 4.85
C ALA A 28 1.78 -23.11 3.70
N SER A 29 1.85 -22.15 2.80
CA SER A 29 2.82 -22.08 1.69
C SER A 29 3.58 -20.75 1.69
N ALA A 30 4.58 -20.63 0.84
CA ALA A 30 5.13 -19.34 0.46
C ALA A 30 4.05 -18.46 -0.23
N GLN A 31 4.28 -17.13 -0.25
CA GLN A 31 3.45 -16.20 -1.02
C GLN A 31 3.69 -16.39 -2.52
N GLY A 32 2.61 -16.32 -3.30
CA GLY A 32 2.67 -16.48 -4.74
C GLY A 32 1.27 -16.43 -5.37
N PRO A 33 1.17 -16.73 -6.68
CA PRO A 33 -0.11 -16.79 -7.38
C PRO A 33 -0.98 -17.96 -6.90
N ARG A 34 -0.40 -18.92 -6.21
CA ARG A 34 -1.09 -20.04 -5.55
C ARG A 34 -0.63 -20.15 -4.12
N VAL A 35 -1.57 -20.42 -3.20
CA VAL A 35 -1.31 -20.56 -1.76
C VAL A 35 -2.08 -21.78 -1.22
N ILE A 36 -1.56 -22.35 -0.13
CA ILE A 36 -2.22 -23.47 0.58
C ILE A 36 -2.89 -22.91 1.83
N ILE A 37 -4.20 -23.14 1.93
CA ILE A 37 -5.03 -22.80 3.09
C ILE A 37 -5.81 -24.06 3.47
N ASP A 38 -5.72 -24.47 4.75
CA ASP A 38 -6.39 -25.66 5.28
C ASP A 38 -6.13 -26.93 4.44
N GLY A 39 -4.87 -27.11 3.96
CA GLY A 39 -4.42 -28.24 3.16
C GLY A 39 -4.90 -28.24 1.70
N ARG A 40 -5.58 -27.22 1.25
CA ARG A 40 -6.09 -27.05 -0.12
C ARG A 40 -5.40 -25.91 -0.84
N GLU A 41 -5.11 -26.07 -2.13
CA GLU A 41 -4.54 -25.03 -2.99
C GLU A 41 -5.60 -24.04 -3.46
N PHE A 42 -5.27 -22.75 -3.41
CA PHE A 42 -6.07 -21.64 -3.87
C PHE A 42 -5.31 -20.76 -4.84
N LEU A 43 -5.96 -20.33 -5.91
CA LEU A 43 -5.48 -19.30 -6.80
C LEU A 43 -5.65 -17.93 -6.08
N ASN A 44 -4.53 -17.21 -5.87
CA ASN A 44 -4.45 -16.07 -4.97
C ASN A 44 -4.51 -14.73 -5.70
N PHE A 45 -5.64 -14.06 -5.68
CA PHE A 45 -5.83 -12.69 -6.17
C PHE A 45 -5.92 -11.65 -5.04
N SER A 46 -5.24 -11.90 -3.90
CA SER A 46 -5.30 -11.05 -2.70
C SER A 46 -3.97 -10.37 -2.38
N SER A 47 -2.86 -10.84 -2.99
CA SER A 47 -1.51 -10.42 -2.62
C SER A 47 -1.14 -9.04 -3.18
N ASN A 48 -0.45 -8.23 -2.36
CA ASN A 48 0.20 -7.00 -2.81
C ASN A 48 1.64 -7.22 -3.32
N ASP A 49 2.11 -8.45 -3.39
CA ASP A 49 3.40 -8.82 -3.99
C ASP A 49 3.33 -8.72 -5.52
N TYR A 50 3.17 -7.48 -6.02
CA TYR A 50 2.86 -7.21 -7.43
C TYR A 50 3.86 -7.79 -8.42
N LEU A 51 5.15 -7.81 -8.05
CA LEU A 51 6.21 -8.34 -8.89
C LEU A 51 6.53 -9.82 -8.60
N GLY A 52 5.88 -10.44 -7.60
CA GLY A 52 6.10 -11.83 -7.22
C GLY A 52 7.51 -12.05 -6.67
N LEU A 53 8.01 -11.13 -5.85
CA LEU A 53 9.36 -11.19 -5.29
C LEU A 53 9.43 -11.85 -3.91
N ALA A 54 8.30 -11.98 -3.21
CA ALA A 54 8.29 -12.48 -1.83
C ALA A 54 8.86 -13.91 -1.67
N ASP A 55 8.78 -14.73 -2.72
CA ASP A 55 9.36 -16.09 -2.76
C ASP A 55 10.49 -16.23 -3.79
N ASP A 56 11.03 -15.11 -4.32
CA ASP A 56 12.04 -15.13 -5.36
C ASP A 56 13.37 -15.72 -4.86
N PRO A 57 14.02 -16.64 -5.60
CA PRO A 57 15.30 -17.24 -5.24
C PRO A 57 16.41 -16.21 -4.98
N LEU A 58 16.39 -15.04 -5.64
CA LEU A 58 17.36 -13.98 -5.42
C LEU A 58 17.27 -13.44 -3.98
N LEU A 59 16.05 -13.14 -3.52
CA LEU A 59 15.81 -12.62 -2.19
C LEU A 59 16.12 -13.67 -1.12
N LYS A 60 15.75 -14.94 -1.37
CA LYS A 60 16.11 -16.05 -0.48
C LYS A 60 17.62 -16.16 -0.28
N ARG A 61 18.40 -16.13 -1.36
CA ARG A 61 19.88 -16.16 -1.28
C ARG A 61 20.45 -14.97 -0.51
N ALA A 62 19.97 -13.75 -0.78
CA ALA A 62 20.38 -12.56 -0.05
C ALA A 62 20.07 -12.67 1.45
N THR A 63 18.89 -13.23 1.79
CA THR A 63 18.48 -13.51 3.17
C THR A 63 19.42 -14.51 3.84
N ILE A 64 19.72 -15.67 3.22
CA ILE A 64 20.58 -16.71 3.76
C ILE A 64 21.99 -16.16 4.02
N ASN A 65 22.58 -15.50 3.03
CA ASN A 65 23.91 -14.90 3.17
C ASN A 65 23.98 -13.86 4.30
N ALA A 66 22.91 -13.09 4.48
CA ALA A 66 22.85 -12.11 5.56
C ALA A 66 22.65 -12.77 6.94
N VAL A 67 21.88 -13.85 7.03
CA VAL A 67 21.75 -14.64 8.27
C VAL A 67 23.10 -15.22 8.70
N GLU A 68 23.85 -15.80 7.77
CA GLU A 68 25.19 -16.36 8.04
C GLU A 68 26.17 -15.30 8.55
N ARG A 69 26.09 -14.07 8.04
CA ARG A 69 27.02 -12.99 8.37
C ARG A 69 26.61 -12.16 9.59
N TYR A 70 25.32 -11.89 9.76
CA TYR A 70 24.81 -10.92 10.73
C TYR A 70 23.86 -11.53 11.77
N GLY A 71 23.49 -12.82 11.64
CA GLY A 71 22.46 -13.44 12.46
C GLY A 71 21.05 -13.01 12.10
N VAL A 72 20.09 -13.37 12.97
CA VAL A 72 18.65 -13.19 12.71
C VAL A 72 18.06 -11.93 13.34
N GLY A 73 18.72 -11.33 14.31
CA GLY A 73 18.19 -10.19 15.08
C GLY A 73 19.11 -8.96 15.05
N ALA A 74 18.55 -7.80 15.26
CA ALA A 74 19.29 -6.53 15.27
C ALA A 74 19.82 -6.14 16.68
N GLY A 75 19.35 -6.77 17.75
CA GLY A 75 19.80 -6.58 19.13
C GLY A 75 19.28 -5.34 19.83
N ALA A 76 18.96 -4.24 19.11
CA ALA A 76 18.44 -2.98 19.66
C ALA A 76 17.81 -2.08 18.59
N SER A 77 17.41 -0.87 18.97
CA SER A 77 17.05 0.17 18.00
C SER A 77 18.27 0.63 17.20
N ARG A 78 18.03 1.26 16.05
CA ARG A 78 19.10 1.73 15.14
C ARG A 78 20.08 2.69 15.81
N LEU A 79 19.61 3.54 16.73
CA LEU A 79 20.47 4.52 17.41
C LEU A 79 21.32 3.90 18.54
N VAL A 80 20.97 2.72 19.03
CA VAL A 80 21.76 2.03 20.06
C VAL A 80 22.86 1.18 19.40
N CYS A 81 22.50 0.00 18.88
CA CYS A 81 23.44 -0.88 18.17
C CYS A 81 22.81 -1.68 17.03
N GLY A 82 21.52 -1.44 16.72
CA GLY A 82 20.77 -2.16 15.69
C GLY A 82 21.00 -1.65 14.25
N ASN A 83 21.84 -0.61 14.04
CA ASN A 83 22.10 -0.09 12.70
C ASN A 83 23.22 -0.87 11.99
N LEU A 84 22.93 -2.12 11.65
CA LEU A 84 23.90 -3.02 10.99
C LEU A 84 24.15 -2.58 9.53
N ALA A 85 25.30 -3.00 8.97
CA ALA A 85 25.76 -2.56 7.65
C ALA A 85 24.72 -2.68 6.51
N PRO A 86 23.83 -3.69 6.44
CA PRO A 86 22.79 -3.74 5.40
C PRO A 86 21.88 -2.53 5.34
N TYR A 87 21.71 -1.77 6.45
CA TYR A 87 20.89 -0.54 6.42
C TYR A 87 21.50 0.56 5.58
N ALA A 88 22.81 0.80 5.72
CA ALA A 88 23.50 1.83 4.93
C ALA A 88 23.45 1.50 3.44
N ASP A 89 23.69 0.23 3.10
CA ASP A 89 23.61 -0.27 1.72
C ASP A 89 22.19 -0.11 1.13
N LEU A 90 21.14 -0.49 1.88
CA LEU A 90 19.75 -0.35 1.44
C LEU A 90 19.37 1.14 1.26
N GLU A 91 19.73 2.00 2.21
CA GLU A 91 19.40 3.44 2.15
C GLU A 91 20.08 4.12 0.96
N GLU A 92 21.33 3.76 0.65
CA GLU A 92 22.03 4.24 -0.55
C GLU A 92 21.34 3.77 -1.83
N LYS A 93 20.98 2.48 -1.91
CA LYS A 93 20.26 1.91 -3.06
C LYS A 93 18.89 2.56 -3.26
N LEU A 94 18.14 2.79 -2.19
CA LEU A 94 16.84 3.47 -2.24
C LEU A 94 16.95 4.92 -2.70
N ALA A 95 17.93 5.68 -2.19
CA ALA A 95 18.20 7.05 -2.61
C ALA A 95 18.50 7.12 -4.11
N ARG A 96 19.40 6.26 -4.59
CA ARG A 96 19.74 6.13 -6.00
C ARG A 96 18.53 5.70 -6.85
N PHE A 97 17.79 4.68 -6.40
CA PHE A 97 16.59 4.19 -7.10
C PHE A 97 15.53 5.26 -7.26
N LYS A 98 15.27 6.02 -6.21
CA LYS A 98 14.24 7.08 -6.18
C LYS A 98 14.74 8.44 -6.68
N ASN A 99 15.98 8.52 -7.14
CA ASN A 99 16.61 9.77 -7.62
C ASN A 99 16.51 10.89 -6.57
N LYS A 100 16.89 10.59 -5.33
CA LYS A 100 16.89 11.53 -4.21
C LYS A 100 18.25 11.54 -3.51
N GLU A 101 18.53 12.57 -2.74
CA GLU A 101 19.81 12.74 -2.05
C GLU A 101 20.03 11.70 -0.95
N SER A 102 18.95 11.26 -0.30
CA SER A 102 19.03 10.39 0.87
C SER A 102 17.76 9.59 1.09
N ALA A 103 17.90 8.48 1.80
CA ALA A 103 16.82 7.63 2.26
C ALA A 103 16.94 7.30 3.73
N ILE A 104 15.83 6.95 4.37
CA ILE A 104 15.79 6.41 5.72
C ILE A 104 14.76 5.28 5.81
N VAL A 105 15.16 4.15 6.42
CA VAL A 105 14.35 2.91 6.47
C VAL A 105 13.70 2.75 7.83
N PHE A 106 12.43 2.37 7.83
CA PHE A 106 11.56 2.11 8.99
C PHE A 106 11.11 0.64 9.02
N GLY A 107 10.65 0.16 10.16
CA GLY A 107 10.18 -1.21 10.36
C GLY A 107 8.94 -1.60 9.54
N SER A 108 8.16 -0.63 9.08
CA SER A 108 7.00 -0.82 8.19
C SER A 108 6.62 0.49 7.49
N GLY A 109 5.80 0.42 6.43
CA GLY A 109 5.19 1.61 5.82
C GLY A 109 4.31 2.37 6.81
N TYR A 110 3.61 1.66 7.69
CA TYR A 110 2.83 2.28 8.78
C TYR A 110 3.73 3.11 9.70
N ALA A 111 4.83 2.53 10.18
CA ALA A 111 5.79 3.23 11.04
C ALA A 111 6.48 4.41 10.33
N ALA A 112 6.70 4.31 9.01
CA ALA A 112 7.25 5.39 8.19
C ALA A 112 6.27 6.57 8.10
N ASN A 113 4.98 6.31 7.84
CA ASN A 113 3.95 7.36 7.82
C ASN A 113 3.83 8.06 9.19
N VAL A 114 3.58 7.29 10.26
CA VAL A 114 3.40 7.84 11.60
C VAL A 114 4.63 8.63 12.05
N GLY A 115 5.83 8.04 11.89
CA GLY A 115 7.07 8.68 12.31
C GLY A 115 7.40 9.96 11.54
N THR A 116 7.14 9.96 10.23
CA THR A 116 7.42 11.11 9.37
C THR A 116 6.46 12.26 9.66
N ILE A 117 5.17 11.99 9.71
CA ILE A 117 4.14 13.02 9.93
C ILE A 117 4.34 13.68 11.29
N THR A 118 4.52 12.87 12.36
CA THR A 118 4.72 13.39 13.71
C THR A 118 6.06 14.11 13.92
N ALA A 119 7.05 13.85 13.05
CA ALA A 119 8.32 14.56 13.08
C ALA A 119 8.26 15.92 12.33
N LEU A 120 7.42 16.04 11.31
CA LEU A 120 7.38 17.22 10.44
C LEU A 120 6.45 18.32 10.94
N VAL A 121 5.31 17.96 11.54
CA VAL A 121 4.25 18.88 11.93
C VAL A 121 3.73 18.59 13.33
N GLY A 122 3.17 19.63 13.97
CA GLY A 122 2.64 19.58 15.33
C GLY A 122 1.64 20.67 15.61
N GLU A 123 1.48 21.04 16.87
CA GLU A 123 0.62 22.15 17.30
C GLU A 123 0.99 23.45 16.54
N GLY A 124 -0.02 24.17 16.08
CA GLY A 124 0.14 25.38 15.24
C GLY A 124 0.36 25.13 13.76
N ASP A 125 0.44 23.86 13.33
CA ASP A 125 0.51 23.44 11.93
C ASP A 125 -0.82 22.88 11.44
N VAL A 126 -0.98 22.73 10.12
CA VAL A 126 -2.16 22.09 9.51
C VAL A 126 -1.74 20.99 8.55
N ILE A 127 -2.48 19.88 8.59
CA ILE A 127 -2.38 18.77 7.64
C ILE A 127 -3.65 18.76 6.80
N VAL A 128 -3.52 18.66 5.49
CA VAL A 128 -4.66 18.54 4.55
C VAL A 128 -4.58 17.18 3.86
N LEU A 129 -5.59 16.34 4.08
CA LEU A 129 -5.63 14.93 3.68
C LEU A 129 -6.72 14.67 2.64
N ASP A 130 -6.44 13.74 1.71
CA ASP A 130 -7.51 13.11 0.94
C ASP A 130 -8.35 12.19 1.83
N LYS A 131 -9.66 12.16 1.61
CA LYS A 131 -10.60 11.34 2.41
C LYS A 131 -10.28 9.84 2.35
N LEU A 132 -9.62 9.35 1.31
CA LEU A 132 -9.28 7.94 1.11
C LEU A 132 -7.83 7.62 1.46
N ASP A 133 -7.07 8.55 2.03
CA ASP A 133 -5.71 8.28 2.48
C ASP A 133 -5.67 7.13 3.50
N HIS A 134 -4.58 6.36 3.45
CA HIS A 134 -4.40 5.17 4.27
C HIS A 134 -4.47 5.46 5.78
N ALA A 135 -4.96 4.49 6.56
CA ALA A 135 -5.11 4.61 8.02
C ALA A 135 -3.85 5.09 8.74
N SER A 136 -2.65 4.67 8.29
CA SER A 136 -1.38 5.12 8.89
C SER A 136 -1.13 6.62 8.73
N ILE A 137 -1.63 7.23 7.64
CA ILE A 137 -1.57 8.68 7.43
C ILE A 137 -2.53 9.38 8.40
N ILE A 138 -3.75 8.88 8.53
CA ILE A 138 -4.75 9.39 9.47
C ILE A 138 -4.23 9.29 10.91
N ASP A 139 -3.65 8.15 11.29
CA ASP A 139 -3.13 7.94 12.64
C ASP A 139 -1.91 8.82 12.93
N GLY A 140 -1.00 8.97 11.95
CA GLY A 140 0.12 9.90 12.05
C GLY A 140 -0.34 11.35 12.19
N ALA A 141 -1.38 11.76 11.42
CA ALA A 141 -1.96 13.08 11.51
C ALA A 141 -2.59 13.34 12.89
N ARG A 142 -3.34 12.37 13.42
CA ARG A 142 -3.93 12.47 14.78
C ARG A 142 -2.87 12.57 15.86
N GLN A 143 -1.81 11.77 15.77
CA GLN A 143 -0.74 11.75 16.76
C GLN A 143 0.17 12.99 16.70
N SER A 144 0.20 13.72 15.59
CA SER A 144 1.04 14.90 15.45
C SER A 144 0.62 16.10 16.31
N GLY A 145 -0.67 16.18 16.68
CA GLY A 145 -1.25 17.36 17.32
C GLY A 145 -1.54 18.52 16.38
N ALA A 146 -1.26 18.39 15.09
CA ALA A 146 -1.61 19.39 14.08
C ALA A 146 -3.11 19.45 13.80
N THR A 147 -3.57 20.60 13.32
CA THR A 147 -4.96 20.73 12.86
C THR A 147 -5.17 19.90 11.61
N ILE A 148 -6.16 19.00 11.60
CA ILE A 148 -6.47 18.15 10.46
C ILE A 148 -7.61 18.76 9.64
N ARG A 149 -7.45 18.79 8.33
CA ARG A 149 -8.48 19.12 7.33
C ARG A 149 -8.54 17.99 6.30
N VAL A 150 -9.75 17.59 5.94
CA VAL A 150 -9.97 16.49 4.99
C VAL A 150 -10.77 17.01 3.82
N TYR A 151 -10.32 16.77 2.59
CA TYR A 151 -11.06 17.06 1.39
C TYR A 151 -11.65 15.78 0.77
N PRO A 152 -12.81 15.90 0.08
CA PRO A 152 -13.40 14.77 -0.64
C PRO A 152 -12.41 14.25 -1.69
N HIS A 153 -12.41 12.94 -1.89
CA HIS A 153 -11.46 12.26 -2.76
C HIS A 153 -11.29 12.96 -4.12
N LYS A 154 -10.04 13.35 -4.39
CA LYS A 154 -9.58 14.04 -5.62
C LYS A 154 -10.31 15.37 -5.93
N ASN A 155 -11.01 15.96 -4.97
CA ASN A 155 -11.69 17.24 -5.17
C ASN A 155 -10.72 18.42 -4.99
N LEU A 156 -10.07 18.81 -6.07
CA LEU A 156 -9.05 19.87 -6.09
C LEU A 156 -9.61 21.25 -5.74
N LYS A 157 -10.88 21.52 -6.13
CA LYS A 157 -11.54 22.76 -5.74
C LYS A 157 -11.65 22.85 -4.23
N LYS A 158 -12.09 21.77 -3.57
CA LYS A 158 -12.21 21.74 -2.11
C LYS A 158 -10.85 21.79 -1.43
N LEU A 159 -9.81 21.16 -2.00
CA LEU A 159 -8.44 21.29 -1.54
C LEU A 159 -7.98 22.76 -1.59
N SER A 160 -8.20 23.45 -2.71
CA SER A 160 -7.91 24.88 -2.85
C SER A 160 -8.64 25.73 -1.83
N ASP A 161 -9.97 25.53 -1.65
CA ASP A 161 -10.81 26.27 -0.68
C ASP A 161 -10.31 26.09 0.77
N ILE A 162 -9.77 24.91 1.09
CA ILE A 162 -9.19 24.62 2.41
C ILE A 162 -7.85 25.33 2.56
N LEU A 163 -6.96 25.22 1.59
CA LEU A 163 -5.63 25.82 1.65
C LEU A 163 -5.66 27.34 1.74
N GLU A 164 -6.62 27.97 1.05
CA GLU A 164 -6.87 29.41 1.13
C GLU A 164 -7.12 29.88 2.58
N LYS A 165 -7.82 29.08 3.37
CA LYS A 165 -8.14 29.37 4.78
C LYS A 165 -7.00 28.98 5.76
N CYS A 166 -5.93 28.41 5.25
CA CYS A 166 -4.82 27.94 6.08
C CYS A 166 -3.65 28.93 6.17
N GLY A 167 -3.83 30.17 5.73
CA GLY A 167 -2.75 31.18 5.67
C GLY A 167 -2.10 31.51 7.01
N THR A 168 -2.81 31.36 8.12
CA THR A 168 -2.31 31.69 9.48
C THR A 168 -1.53 30.55 10.13
N PHE A 169 -1.55 29.33 9.61
CA PHE A 169 -0.78 28.22 10.17
C PHE A 169 0.70 28.37 9.85
N ARG A 170 1.55 27.97 10.81
CA ARG A 170 3.01 28.02 10.67
C ARG A 170 3.48 27.15 9.51
N ARG A 171 2.99 25.92 9.41
CA ARG A 171 3.27 24.96 8.33
C ARG A 171 1.97 24.40 7.78
N ARG A 172 1.98 24.13 6.49
CA ARG A 172 0.86 23.48 5.76
C ARG A 172 1.43 22.25 5.08
N LEU A 173 0.93 21.07 5.44
CA LEU A 173 1.36 19.80 4.87
C LEU A 173 0.18 19.15 4.14
N ILE A 174 0.29 19.02 2.81
CA ILE A 174 -0.61 18.22 2.00
C ILE A 174 -0.06 16.79 2.00
N ILE A 175 -0.93 15.80 2.24
CA ILE A 175 -0.56 14.38 2.12
C ILE A 175 -1.56 13.71 1.19
N THR A 176 -1.09 12.80 0.33
CA THR A 176 -1.92 11.94 -0.51
C THR A 176 -1.22 10.64 -0.85
N GLU A 177 -1.98 9.54 -1.02
CA GLU A 177 -1.48 8.37 -1.74
C GLU A 177 -1.39 8.69 -3.24
N THR A 178 -0.41 8.13 -3.94
CA THR A 178 -0.30 8.27 -5.40
C THR A 178 -1.20 7.27 -6.13
N VAL A 179 -1.38 6.09 -5.54
CA VAL A 179 -2.31 5.04 -5.97
C VAL A 179 -3.13 4.63 -4.78
N PHE A 180 -4.43 4.87 -4.82
CA PHE A 180 -5.33 4.58 -3.69
C PHE A 180 -5.59 3.09 -3.55
N SER A 181 -5.38 2.59 -2.35
CA SER A 181 -5.27 1.16 -2.06
C SER A 181 -6.54 0.34 -2.28
N MET A 182 -7.73 0.96 -2.24
CA MET A 182 -9.03 0.28 -2.37
C MET A 182 -9.68 0.46 -3.74
N ASP A 183 -9.35 1.53 -4.45
CA ASP A 183 -9.93 1.88 -5.74
C ASP A 183 -8.96 1.67 -6.91
N GLY A 184 -7.66 1.65 -6.63
CA GLY A 184 -6.62 1.47 -7.63
C GLY A 184 -6.50 2.64 -8.60
N ASP A 185 -7.13 3.76 -8.31
CA ASP A 185 -7.05 4.99 -9.09
C ASP A 185 -5.86 5.86 -8.68
N LEU A 186 -5.57 6.89 -9.44
CA LEU A 186 -4.37 7.71 -9.29
C LEU A 186 -4.71 9.11 -8.77
N ALA A 187 -3.83 9.65 -7.93
CA ALA A 187 -3.88 11.04 -7.51
C ALA A 187 -3.56 11.99 -8.69
N PRO A 188 -4.23 13.14 -8.79
CA PRO A 188 -3.91 14.19 -9.76
C PRO A 188 -2.72 15.03 -9.27
N LEU A 189 -1.50 14.46 -9.36
CA LEU A 189 -0.29 15.04 -8.75
C LEU A 189 0.11 16.40 -9.32
N ASP A 190 -0.10 16.61 -10.63
CA ASP A 190 0.25 17.89 -11.29
C ASP A 190 -0.56 19.03 -10.69
N GLU A 191 -1.86 18.84 -10.56
CA GLU A 191 -2.77 19.86 -10.04
C GLU A 191 -2.59 20.05 -8.51
N ILE A 192 -2.26 18.99 -7.77
CA ILE A 192 -1.93 19.11 -6.34
C ILE A 192 -0.65 19.93 -6.15
N LEU A 193 0.34 19.77 -7.04
CA LEU A 193 1.57 20.56 -7.02
C LEU A 193 1.32 22.03 -7.31
N GLU A 194 0.46 22.37 -8.27
CA GLU A 194 0.07 23.75 -8.52
C GLU A 194 -0.53 24.41 -7.26
N LEU A 195 -1.37 23.68 -6.54
CA LEU A 195 -1.93 24.16 -5.28
C LEU A 195 -0.87 24.24 -4.16
N LYS A 196 0.03 23.26 -4.07
CA LYS A 196 1.18 23.29 -3.16
C LYS A 196 2.01 24.56 -3.35
N GLU A 197 2.38 24.88 -4.58
CA GLU A 197 3.19 26.04 -4.92
C GLU A 197 2.42 27.35 -4.64
N LYS A 198 1.15 27.43 -5.11
CA LYS A 198 0.29 28.59 -4.92
C LYS A 198 0.13 28.99 -3.45
N TYR A 199 -0.02 28.00 -2.56
CA TYR A 199 -0.30 28.25 -1.14
C TYR A 199 0.94 28.09 -0.23
N GLY A 200 2.12 27.82 -0.79
CA GLY A 200 3.36 27.64 -0.03
C GLY A 200 3.28 26.48 0.97
N ALA A 201 2.66 25.37 0.56
CA ALA A 201 2.55 24.17 1.36
C ALA A 201 3.71 23.20 1.08
N TRP A 202 3.91 22.22 1.98
CA TRP A 202 4.71 21.04 1.73
C TRP A 202 3.84 19.94 1.17
N LEU A 203 4.42 19.07 0.35
CA LEU A 203 3.73 17.89 -0.20
C LEU A 203 4.47 16.60 0.18
N MET A 204 3.76 15.74 0.89
CA MET A 204 4.17 14.35 1.15
C MET A 204 3.31 13.42 0.31
N ILE A 205 3.95 12.50 -0.41
CA ILE A 205 3.25 11.45 -1.16
C ILE A 205 3.59 10.06 -0.62
N ASP A 206 2.58 9.18 -0.59
CA ASP A 206 2.76 7.76 -0.33
C ASP A 206 2.71 6.98 -1.65
N GLU A 207 3.85 6.42 -2.04
CA GLU A 207 4.02 5.60 -3.23
C GLU A 207 4.03 4.09 -2.94
N ALA A 208 3.45 3.65 -1.84
CA ALA A 208 3.43 2.24 -1.44
C ALA A 208 2.86 1.31 -2.52
N HIS A 209 1.90 1.77 -3.32
CA HIS A 209 1.31 1.04 -4.45
C HIS A 209 1.87 1.44 -5.82
N ALA A 210 2.83 2.35 -5.87
CA ALA A 210 3.42 2.84 -7.13
C ALA A 210 4.89 2.45 -7.31
N THR A 211 5.65 2.35 -6.22
CA THR A 211 7.06 1.98 -6.23
C THR A 211 7.28 0.64 -6.93
N GLY A 212 8.20 0.59 -7.88
CA GLY A 212 8.52 -0.59 -8.66
C GLY A 212 7.64 -0.79 -9.91
N LEU A 213 6.57 0.00 -10.10
CA LEU A 213 5.53 -0.29 -11.08
C LEU A 213 5.40 0.75 -12.19
N TYR A 214 5.51 2.03 -11.88
CA TYR A 214 5.24 3.12 -12.83
C TYR A 214 6.50 3.75 -13.38
N ALA A 215 6.37 4.34 -14.56
CA ALA A 215 7.39 5.04 -15.33
C ALA A 215 8.53 4.15 -15.88
N LYS A 216 9.46 4.77 -16.60
CA LYS A 216 10.57 4.07 -17.26
C LYS A 216 11.53 3.44 -16.25
N ASN A 217 11.90 4.19 -15.22
CA ASN A 217 12.83 3.72 -14.19
C ASN A 217 12.12 3.02 -13.01
N ARG A 218 10.78 2.89 -13.06
CA ARG A 218 9.95 2.19 -12.06
C ARG A 218 9.98 2.84 -10.67
N ARG A 219 10.34 4.13 -10.59
CA ARG A 219 10.44 4.85 -9.33
C ARG A 219 9.08 5.11 -8.68
N GLY A 220 8.03 5.32 -9.49
CA GLY A 220 6.67 5.54 -9.01
C GLY A 220 5.87 6.48 -9.91
N LEU A 221 4.70 6.94 -9.39
CA LEU A 221 3.81 7.81 -10.15
C LEU A 221 4.41 9.21 -10.34
N ALA A 222 5.13 9.74 -9.35
CA ALA A 222 5.77 11.05 -9.47
C ALA A 222 6.76 11.12 -10.64
N GLU A 223 7.52 10.03 -10.91
CA GLU A 223 8.33 9.92 -12.13
C GLU A 223 7.46 9.88 -13.38
N ALA A 224 6.36 9.11 -13.35
CA ALA A 224 5.52 8.91 -14.53
C ALA A 224 4.87 10.22 -15.03
N VAL A 225 4.63 11.17 -14.13
CA VAL A 225 4.08 12.50 -14.45
C VAL A 225 5.18 13.59 -14.47
N GLY A 226 6.45 13.23 -14.24
CA GLY A 226 7.59 14.15 -14.39
C GLY A 226 7.73 15.19 -13.28
N VAL A 227 7.23 14.90 -12.07
CA VAL A 227 7.19 15.88 -10.96
C VAL A 227 8.01 15.47 -9.74
N GLU A 228 8.79 14.40 -9.84
CA GLU A 228 9.51 13.82 -8.70
C GLU A 228 10.38 14.83 -7.94
N ASP A 229 10.99 15.79 -8.66
CA ASP A 229 11.89 16.79 -8.05
C ASP A 229 11.15 17.87 -7.25
N LYS A 230 9.85 18.02 -7.45
CA LYS A 230 9.00 18.99 -6.75
C LYS A 230 8.35 18.44 -5.48
N ILE A 231 8.49 17.15 -5.22
CA ILE A 231 7.94 16.48 -4.03
C ILE A 231 8.90 16.63 -2.86
N ASP A 232 8.39 17.18 -1.75
CA ASP A 232 9.21 17.42 -0.55
C ASP A 232 9.51 16.11 0.21
N VAL A 233 8.52 15.20 0.31
CA VAL A 233 8.63 13.93 1.04
C VAL A 233 8.02 12.82 0.22
N THR A 234 8.81 11.81 -0.15
CA THR A 234 8.31 10.61 -0.81
C THR A 234 8.46 9.40 0.12
N LEU A 235 7.33 8.78 0.45
CA LEU A 235 7.29 7.56 1.23
C LEU A 235 7.01 6.37 0.31
N GLY A 236 7.56 5.22 0.65
CA GLY A 236 7.27 3.95 0.01
C GLY A 236 7.33 2.78 0.99
N THR A 237 6.99 1.60 0.49
CA THR A 237 7.08 0.36 1.29
C THR A 237 7.96 -0.68 0.60
N LEU A 238 8.62 -1.49 1.42
CA LEU A 238 9.39 -2.66 0.99
C LEU A 238 8.52 -3.93 0.92
N SER A 239 7.25 -3.85 1.41
CA SER A 239 6.41 -5.04 1.66
C SER A 239 5.39 -5.34 0.55
N LYS A 240 5.42 -4.62 -0.56
CA LYS A 240 4.53 -4.85 -1.70
C LYS A 240 5.33 -5.28 -2.94
N ALA A 241 5.51 -4.43 -3.93
CA ALA A 241 6.25 -4.77 -5.15
C ALA A 241 7.70 -5.26 -4.89
N LEU A 242 8.31 -4.85 -3.77
CA LEU A 242 9.65 -5.28 -3.38
C LEU A 242 9.68 -6.61 -2.58
N GLY A 243 8.53 -7.21 -2.27
CA GLY A 243 8.41 -8.57 -1.71
C GLY A 243 9.00 -8.79 -0.32
N CYS A 244 9.38 -7.74 0.43
CA CYS A 244 10.05 -7.82 1.72
C CYS A 244 9.18 -7.28 2.86
N ALA A 245 9.78 -6.77 3.91
CA ALA A 245 9.12 -6.02 4.97
C ALA A 245 9.83 -4.68 5.19
N GLY A 246 9.09 -3.69 5.72
CA GLY A 246 9.62 -2.36 6.01
C GLY A 246 8.95 -1.25 5.23
N GLY A 247 9.32 -0.04 5.56
CA GLY A 247 8.97 1.19 4.85
C GLY A 247 10.20 2.08 4.70
N PHE A 248 10.11 3.09 3.87
CA PHE A 248 11.19 4.05 3.68
C PHE A 248 10.66 5.43 3.34
N VAL A 249 11.46 6.43 3.64
CA VAL A 249 11.26 7.81 3.17
C VAL A 249 12.51 8.25 2.43
N VAL A 250 12.30 8.92 1.31
CA VAL A 250 13.37 9.54 0.52
C VAL A 250 13.10 11.02 0.31
N GLY A 251 14.19 11.81 0.20
CA GLY A 251 14.14 13.24 -0.03
C GLY A 251 15.52 13.88 0.12
N SER A 252 15.56 15.12 0.59
CA SER A 252 16.82 15.78 0.89
C SER A 252 17.53 15.13 2.08
N ARG A 253 18.85 15.32 2.17
CA ARG A 253 19.64 14.86 3.33
C ARG A 253 19.15 15.52 4.62
N VAL A 254 18.80 16.80 4.57
CA VAL A 254 18.24 17.52 5.71
C VAL A 254 16.96 16.88 6.24
N LEU A 255 16.06 16.43 5.34
CA LEU A 255 14.85 15.71 5.72
C LEU A 255 15.18 14.40 6.44
N THR A 256 16.03 13.57 5.86
CA THR A 256 16.35 12.25 6.44
C THR A 256 17.11 12.37 7.77
N ASP A 257 17.99 13.37 7.90
CA ASP A 257 18.66 13.67 9.17
C ASP A 257 17.67 14.18 10.23
N HIS A 258 16.70 15.01 9.84
CA HIS A 258 15.63 15.43 10.73
C HIS A 258 14.81 14.23 11.22
N LEU A 259 14.40 13.32 10.32
CA LEU A 259 13.65 12.12 10.67
C LEU A 259 14.46 11.19 11.60
N ARG A 260 15.75 11.02 11.36
CA ARG A 260 16.66 10.25 12.23
C ARG A 260 16.67 10.76 13.67
N ASN A 261 16.48 12.07 13.86
CA ASN A 261 16.52 12.72 15.17
C ASN A 261 15.14 12.95 15.81
N LYS A 262 14.04 12.84 15.04
CA LYS A 262 12.69 13.21 15.52
C LYS A 262 11.64 12.12 15.34
N ALA A 263 11.80 11.20 14.38
CA ALA A 263 10.80 10.17 14.11
C ALA A 263 10.76 9.11 15.22
N ARG A 264 9.78 9.20 16.11
CA ARG A 264 9.67 8.34 17.30
C ARG A 264 9.55 6.85 16.93
N SER A 265 8.83 6.51 15.85
CA SER A 265 8.68 5.13 15.37
C SER A 265 10.01 4.52 14.86
N LEU A 266 11.00 5.34 14.54
CA LEU A 266 12.37 4.92 14.23
C LEU A 266 13.23 4.81 15.49
N ILE A 267 13.18 5.85 16.35
CA ILE A 267 14.07 6.00 17.51
C ILE A 267 13.80 4.91 18.54
N TYR A 268 12.52 4.64 18.83
CA TYR A 268 12.09 3.78 19.93
C TYR A 268 11.67 2.38 19.50
N SER A 269 11.86 2.03 18.22
CA SER A 269 11.61 0.68 17.70
C SER A 269 12.91 -0.09 17.57
N THR A 270 12.90 -1.37 17.94
CA THR A 270 13.99 -2.29 17.57
C THR A 270 14.11 -2.33 16.04
N ALA A 271 15.35 -2.33 15.56
CA ALA A 271 15.65 -2.40 14.13
C ALA A 271 15.15 -3.71 13.51
N MET A 272 14.83 -3.69 12.22
CA MET A 272 14.45 -4.91 11.50
C MET A 272 15.62 -5.91 11.46
N PRO A 273 15.34 -7.20 11.33
CA PRO A 273 16.34 -8.24 11.11
C PRO A 273 17.24 -7.89 9.90
N PRO A 274 18.58 -7.99 10.03
CA PRO A 274 19.51 -7.61 8.97
C PRO A 274 19.32 -8.42 7.68
N CYS A 275 18.84 -9.64 7.79
CA CYS A 275 18.53 -10.49 6.65
C CYS A 275 17.38 -9.96 5.79
N ILE A 276 16.36 -9.36 6.39
CA ILE A 276 15.26 -8.73 5.67
C ILE A 276 15.72 -7.43 5.01
N VAL A 277 16.58 -6.67 5.69
CA VAL A 277 17.17 -5.44 5.12
C VAL A 277 18.04 -5.76 3.90
N ALA A 278 18.85 -6.82 3.96
CA ALA A 278 19.68 -7.28 2.84
C ALA A 278 18.82 -7.78 1.67
N ALA A 279 17.75 -8.55 1.94
CA ALA A 279 16.80 -8.97 0.91
C ALA A 279 16.14 -7.78 0.22
N ALA A 280 15.75 -6.74 0.98
CA ALA A 280 15.19 -5.52 0.42
C ALA A 280 16.19 -4.79 -0.50
N GLY A 281 17.49 -4.77 -0.13
CA GLY A 281 18.55 -4.25 -0.99
C GLY A 281 18.66 -5.00 -2.32
N ALA A 282 18.58 -6.34 -2.28
CA ALA A 282 18.56 -7.18 -3.48
C ALA A 282 17.29 -6.94 -4.33
N ALA A 283 16.13 -6.74 -3.69
CA ALA A 283 14.89 -6.43 -4.38
C ALA A 283 14.95 -5.09 -5.11
N VAL A 284 15.53 -4.06 -4.51
CA VAL A 284 15.73 -2.75 -5.16
C VAL A 284 16.62 -2.89 -6.39
N GLU A 285 17.75 -3.60 -6.28
CA GLU A 285 18.64 -3.87 -7.43
C GLU A 285 17.93 -4.67 -8.53
N PHE A 286 17.16 -5.69 -8.16
CA PHE A 286 16.36 -6.44 -9.13
C PHE A 286 15.39 -5.54 -9.86
N VAL A 287 14.62 -4.71 -9.14
CA VAL A 287 13.67 -3.78 -9.77
C VAL A 287 14.37 -2.81 -10.72
N MET A 288 15.59 -2.37 -10.42
CA MET A 288 16.37 -1.49 -11.30
C MET A 288 16.93 -2.19 -12.55
N SER A 289 17.02 -3.52 -12.56
CA SER A 289 17.61 -4.33 -13.63
C SER A 289 16.67 -4.52 -14.83
N GLU A 290 17.22 -5.07 -15.93
CA GLU A 290 16.44 -5.49 -17.09
C GLU A 290 15.42 -6.61 -16.74
N ALA A 291 15.81 -7.55 -15.88
CA ALA A 291 14.89 -8.59 -15.38
C ALA A 291 13.69 -7.99 -14.62
N GLY A 292 13.93 -6.95 -13.83
CA GLY A 292 12.86 -6.18 -13.16
C GLY A 292 11.95 -5.46 -14.16
N HIS A 293 12.50 -4.95 -15.27
CA HIS A 293 11.71 -4.36 -16.35
C HIS A 293 10.76 -5.40 -16.98
N GLN A 294 11.30 -6.56 -17.36
CA GLN A 294 10.52 -7.66 -17.93
C GLN A 294 9.44 -8.16 -16.96
N ARG A 295 9.75 -8.22 -15.66
CA ARG A 295 8.80 -8.62 -14.61
C ARG A 295 7.66 -7.61 -14.49
N ARG A 296 7.96 -6.30 -14.49
CA ARG A 296 6.94 -5.24 -14.50
C ARG A 296 6.06 -5.32 -15.77
N ASP A 297 6.64 -5.57 -16.93
CA ASP A 297 5.88 -5.68 -18.17
C ASP A 297 4.94 -6.90 -18.17
N ALA A 298 5.38 -8.02 -17.58
CA ALA A 298 4.49 -9.16 -17.33
C ALA A 298 3.29 -8.78 -16.45
N LEU A 299 3.52 -8.01 -15.37
CA LEU A 299 2.44 -7.50 -14.54
C LEU A 299 1.40 -6.71 -15.35
N TRP A 300 1.86 -5.74 -16.16
CA TRP A 300 0.94 -4.89 -16.92
C TRP A 300 0.21 -5.63 -18.03
N ARG A 301 0.83 -6.64 -18.65
CA ARG A 301 0.12 -7.57 -19.54
C ARG A 301 -1.00 -8.29 -18.81
N ASN A 302 -0.72 -8.87 -17.65
CA ASN A 302 -1.71 -9.57 -16.82
C ASN A 302 -2.86 -8.66 -16.39
N VAL A 303 -2.56 -7.42 -15.96
CA VAL A 303 -3.57 -6.40 -15.64
C VAL A 303 -4.48 -6.12 -16.83
N SER A 304 -3.89 -5.91 -18.01
CA SER A 304 -4.64 -5.63 -19.23
C SER A 304 -5.52 -6.82 -19.64
N GLU A 305 -4.99 -8.04 -19.56
CA GLU A 305 -5.74 -9.26 -19.88
C GLU A 305 -6.95 -9.45 -18.95
N LEU A 306 -6.75 -9.31 -17.63
CA LEU A 306 -7.86 -9.43 -16.68
C LEU A 306 -8.91 -8.34 -16.89
N LYS A 307 -8.51 -7.08 -17.07
CA LYS A 307 -9.46 -5.97 -17.33
C LYS A 307 -10.26 -6.21 -18.62
N ASN A 308 -9.61 -6.64 -19.67
CA ASN A 308 -10.28 -6.98 -20.92
C ASN A 308 -11.26 -8.17 -20.74
N GLY A 309 -10.88 -9.17 -19.96
CA GLY A 309 -11.76 -10.29 -19.60
C GLY A 309 -13.00 -9.85 -18.83
N LEU A 310 -12.83 -9.00 -17.81
CA LEU A 310 -13.92 -8.42 -17.04
C LEU A 310 -14.83 -7.53 -17.89
N SER A 311 -14.26 -6.74 -18.81
CA SER A 311 -15.02 -5.91 -19.74
C SER A 311 -15.94 -6.76 -20.65
N ARG A 312 -15.47 -7.93 -21.13
CA ARG A 312 -16.33 -8.88 -21.88
C ARG A 312 -17.47 -9.45 -21.04
N LEU A 313 -17.36 -9.43 -19.72
CA LEU A 313 -18.43 -9.80 -18.78
C LEU A 313 -19.33 -8.62 -18.40
N GLY A 314 -19.16 -7.44 -19.04
CA GLY A 314 -19.93 -6.23 -18.75
C GLY A 314 -19.41 -5.42 -17.56
N LEU A 315 -18.24 -5.76 -17.00
CA LEU A 315 -17.66 -5.10 -15.84
C LEU A 315 -16.53 -4.20 -16.26
N GLN A 316 -16.68 -2.90 -16.04
CA GLN A 316 -15.62 -1.92 -16.30
C GLN A 316 -14.94 -1.50 -14.99
N SER A 317 -13.63 -1.30 -15.05
CA SER A 317 -12.85 -0.79 -13.94
C SER A 317 -12.08 0.46 -14.36
N ALA A 318 -12.28 1.55 -13.63
CA ALA A 318 -11.53 2.79 -13.79
C ALA A 318 -10.11 2.71 -13.19
N SER A 319 -9.77 1.62 -12.51
CA SER A 319 -8.44 1.43 -11.93
C SER A 319 -7.34 1.57 -12.99
N ARG A 320 -6.24 2.19 -12.59
CA ARG A 320 -5.03 2.35 -13.39
C ARG A 320 -3.83 1.66 -12.73
N SER A 321 -4.10 0.66 -11.91
CA SER A 321 -3.11 -0.08 -11.10
C SER A 321 -3.37 -1.60 -11.16
N PRO A 322 -2.51 -2.44 -10.56
CA PRO A 322 -2.75 -3.86 -10.40
C PRO A 322 -3.92 -4.21 -9.45
N ILE A 323 -4.48 -3.23 -8.77
CA ILE A 323 -5.65 -3.37 -7.91
C ILE A 323 -6.89 -3.14 -8.77
N ILE A 324 -7.72 -4.16 -8.95
CA ILE A 324 -8.92 -4.11 -9.78
C ILE A 324 -10.14 -4.33 -8.90
N PRO A 325 -10.79 -3.25 -8.41
CA PRO A 325 -12.01 -3.39 -7.64
C PRO A 325 -13.17 -3.85 -8.53
N ILE A 326 -13.92 -4.83 -8.06
CA ILE A 326 -15.21 -5.25 -8.64
C ILE A 326 -16.29 -4.81 -7.68
N ALA A 327 -17.01 -3.74 -8.01
CA ALA A 327 -18.07 -3.19 -7.18
C ALA A 327 -19.24 -4.18 -7.07
N ILE A 328 -19.67 -4.49 -5.85
CA ILE A 328 -20.80 -5.35 -5.57
C ILE A 328 -21.95 -4.55 -4.94
N GLY A 329 -21.64 -3.58 -4.08
CA GLY A 329 -22.62 -2.72 -3.40
C GLY A 329 -22.94 -3.23 -1.99
N ALA A 330 -23.84 -4.19 -1.85
CA ALA A 330 -24.22 -4.71 -0.54
C ALA A 330 -23.11 -5.57 0.10
N GLU A 331 -22.88 -5.39 1.40
CA GLU A 331 -21.86 -6.10 2.17
C GLU A 331 -22.10 -7.62 2.16
N SER A 332 -23.34 -8.06 2.36
CA SER A 332 -23.70 -9.49 2.35
C SER A 332 -23.42 -10.13 0.99
N ALA A 333 -23.78 -9.46 -0.11
CA ALA A 333 -23.53 -9.96 -1.46
C ALA A 333 -22.02 -10.06 -1.78
N ALA A 334 -21.21 -9.08 -1.31
CA ALA A 334 -19.78 -9.12 -1.48
C ALA A 334 -19.14 -10.28 -0.70
N MET A 335 -19.59 -10.52 0.53
CA MET A 335 -19.15 -11.64 1.36
C MET A 335 -19.54 -12.99 0.72
N GLU A 336 -20.79 -13.14 0.29
CA GLU A 336 -21.29 -14.34 -0.39
C GLU A 336 -20.49 -14.62 -1.67
N THR A 337 -20.21 -13.58 -2.47
CA THR A 337 -19.41 -13.73 -3.70
C THR A 337 -17.99 -14.18 -3.39
N SER A 338 -17.35 -13.57 -2.37
CA SER A 338 -16.01 -13.96 -1.92
C SER A 338 -15.98 -15.42 -1.43
N GLU A 339 -16.99 -15.86 -0.67
CA GLU A 339 -17.07 -17.23 -0.16
C GLU A 339 -17.29 -18.23 -1.30
N LYS A 340 -18.18 -17.96 -2.24
CA LYS A 340 -18.38 -18.81 -3.44
C LYS A 340 -17.11 -18.92 -4.29
N LEU A 341 -16.33 -17.84 -4.42
CA LEU A 341 -15.03 -17.90 -5.06
C LEU A 341 -14.06 -18.79 -4.27
N PHE A 342 -14.05 -18.66 -2.95
CA PHE A 342 -13.21 -19.48 -2.08
C PHE A 342 -13.56 -20.97 -2.17
N GLU A 343 -14.85 -21.34 -2.19
CA GLU A 343 -15.30 -22.72 -2.43
C GLU A 343 -14.77 -23.29 -3.74
N GLN A 344 -14.64 -22.46 -4.78
CA GLN A 344 -14.11 -22.83 -6.09
C GLN A 344 -12.56 -22.73 -6.19
N GLY A 345 -11.86 -22.55 -5.05
CA GLY A 345 -10.41 -22.51 -5.02
C GLY A 345 -9.79 -21.17 -5.46
N ILE A 346 -10.57 -20.07 -5.36
CA ILE A 346 -10.07 -18.71 -5.65
C ILE A 346 -10.11 -17.85 -4.38
N PHE A 347 -8.96 -17.31 -4.00
CA PHE A 347 -8.82 -16.45 -2.82
C PHE A 347 -8.85 -14.98 -3.21
N VAL A 348 -10.00 -14.32 -2.98
CA VAL A 348 -10.22 -12.87 -3.19
C VAL A 348 -10.98 -12.30 -2.00
N PRO A 349 -10.46 -11.26 -1.31
CA PRO A 349 -11.15 -10.69 -0.17
C PRO A 349 -12.32 -9.80 -0.59
N ALA A 350 -13.41 -9.88 0.16
CA ALA A 350 -14.46 -8.86 0.15
C ALA A 350 -14.04 -7.69 1.04
N ILE A 351 -14.02 -6.48 0.45
CA ILE A 351 -13.79 -5.23 1.19
C ILE A 351 -15.13 -4.58 1.47
N ARG A 352 -15.37 -4.27 2.75
CA ARG A 352 -16.64 -3.73 3.27
C ARG A 352 -16.39 -2.64 4.31
N PHE A 353 -17.47 -2.06 4.83
CA PHE A 353 -17.38 -1.13 5.95
C PHE A 353 -16.59 -1.75 7.14
N PRO A 354 -15.76 -0.96 7.86
CA PRO A 354 -15.49 0.48 7.70
C PRO A 354 -14.39 0.84 6.68
N THR A 355 -13.78 -0.14 6.01
CA THR A 355 -12.69 0.09 5.03
C THR A 355 -13.18 0.87 3.82
N VAL A 356 -14.43 0.65 3.42
CA VAL A 356 -15.15 1.41 2.40
C VAL A 356 -16.50 1.86 2.95
N PRO A 357 -17.15 2.89 2.39
CA PRO A 357 -18.46 3.33 2.85
C PRO A 357 -19.51 2.22 2.79
N LYS A 358 -20.54 2.29 3.65
CA LYS A 358 -21.69 1.37 3.60
C LYS A 358 -22.34 1.37 2.22
N GLY A 359 -22.71 0.18 1.73
CA GLY A 359 -23.30 0.00 0.40
C GLY A 359 -22.30 0.15 -0.76
N LYS A 360 -21.00 0.25 -0.48
CA LYS A 360 -19.91 0.32 -1.48
C LYS A 360 -18.95 -0.88 -1.37
N ALA A 361 -19.44 -2.00 -0.84
CA ALA A 361 -18.63 -3.21 -0.72
C ALA A 361 -18.21 -3.73 -2.12
N ARG A 362 -17.03 -4.33 -2.18
CA ARG A 362 -16.39 -4.77 -3.41
C ARG A 362 -15.52 -6.00 -3.19
N LEU A 363 -15.23 -6.73 -4.25
CA LEU A 363 -14.07 -7.62 -4.28
C LEU A 363 -12.84 -6.80 -4.67
N ARG A 364 -11.75 -6.95 -3.93
CA ARG A 364 -10.47 -6.30 -4.26
C ARG A 364 -9.58 -7.33 -4.95
N VAL A 365 -9.71 -7.43 -6.26
CA VAL A 365 -8.87 -8.35 -7.06
C VAL A 365 -7.51 -7.71 -7.28
N THR A 366 -6.45 -8.45 -6.97
CA THR A 366 -5.07 -7.98 -7.17
C THR A 366 -4.33 -8.93 -8.11
N VAL A 367 -3.73 -8.36 -9.14
CA VAL A 367 -2.94 -9.11 -10.13
C VAL A 367 -1.46 -8.99 -9.79
N THR A 368 -0.70 -10.06 -10.01
CA THR A 368 0.75 -10.08 -9.87
C THR A 368 1.43 -10.46 -11.18
N ALA A 369 2.72 -10.17 -11.29
CA ALA A 369 3.52 -10.57 -12.44
C ALA A 369 3.64 -12.10 -12.59
N SER A 370 3.43 -12.84 -11.50
CA SER A 370 3.56 -14.30 -11.44
C SER A 370 2.29 -15.06 -11.85
N HIS A 371 1.15 -14.37 -12.02
CA HIS A 371 -0.03 -15.02 -12.61
C HIS A 371 0.21 -15.39 -14.06
N THR A 372 -0.23 -16.59 -14.44
CA THR A 372 -0.22 -17.05 -15.84
C THR A 372 -1.53 -16.67 -16.54
N ALA A 373 -1.54 -16.69 -17.88
CA ALA A 373 -2.77 -16.52 -18.66
C ALA A 373 -3.85 -17.56 -18.27
N ALA A 374 -3.46 -18.80 -17.97
CA ALA A 374 -4.37 -19.84 -17.49
C ALA A 374 -5.01 -19.47 -16.15
N ASP A 375 -4.26 -18.88 -15.22
CA ASP A 375 -4.79 -18.42 -13.91
C ASP A 375 -5.85 -17.32 -14.12
N LEU A 376 -5.59 -16.37 -15.00
CA LEU A 376 -6.55 -15.30 -15.31
C LEU A 376 -7.81 -15.83 -15.98
N GLN A 377 -7.69 -16.77 -16.91
CA GLN A 377 -8.84 -17.42 -17.56
C GLN A 377 -9.66 -18.26 -16.56
N GLN A 378 -8.99 -18.99 -15.67
CA GLN A 378 -9.65 -19.74 -14.62
C GLN A 378 -10.48 -18.80 -13.71
N PHE A 379 -9.89 -17.69 -13.26
CA PHE A 379 -10.62 -16.68 -12.49
C PHE A 379 -11.85 -16.15 -13.24
N LEU A 380 -11.67 -15.72 -14.48
CA LEU A 380 -12.75 -15.13 -15.29
C LEU A 380 -13.89 -16.12 -15.52
N SER A 381 -13.58 -17.40 -15.80
CA SER A 381 -14.57 -18.44 -16.02
C SER A 381 -15.40 -18.71 -14.77
N ILE A 382 -14.74 -18.88 -13.61
CA ILE A 382 -15.41 -19.14 -12.34
C ILE A 382 -16.22 -17.92 -11.90
N PHE A 383 -15.63 -16.71 -12.01
CA PHE A 383 -16.34 -15.48 -11.67
C PHE A 383 -17.60 -15.26 -12.54
N ALA A 384 -17.52 -15.53 -13.85
CA ALA A 384 -18.67 -15.46 -14.75
C ALA A 384 -19.79 -16.43 -14.38
N ALA A 385 -19.46 -17.65 -13.95
CA ALA A 385 -20.43 -18.64 -13.51
C ALA A 385 -21.14 -18.22 -12.20
N ILE A 386 -20.38 -17.63 -11.27
CA ILE A 386 -20.90 -17.16 -9.98
C ILE A 386 -21.78 -15.91 -10.17
N SER A 387 -21.33 -14.93 -10.96
CA SER A 387 -22.05 -13.67 -11.18
C SER A 387 -23.41 -13.87 -11.85
N LYS A 388 -23.54 -14.83 -12.76
CA LYS A 388 -24.84 -15.22 -13.37
C LYS A 388 -25.83 -15.79 -12.37
N ARG A 389 -25.36 -16.48 -11.31
CA ARG A 389 -26.20 -17.12 -10.29
C ARG A 389 -26.68 -16.16 -9.20
N ILE A 390 -25.90 -15.10 -8.93
CA ILE A 390 -26.23 -14.12 -7.88
C ILE A 390 -27.24 -13.07 -8.41
N GLY A 391 -27.55 -13.08 -9.73
CA GLY A 391 -28.43 -12.09 -10.37
C GLY A 391 -27.77 -10.73 -10.49
N SER A 392 -28.25 -9.89 -11.38
CA SER A 392 -27.70 -8.59 -11.81
C SER A 392 -27.50 -7.50 -10.74
N THR A 393 -27.12 -7.88 -9.52
CA THR A 393 -26.76 -6.97 -8.41
C THR A 393 -25.31 -6.49 -8.51
N VAL A 394 -24.52 -7.03 -9.46
CA VAL A 394 -23.17 -6.51 -9.76
C VAL A 394 -23.34 -5.26 -10.61
N ALA A 395 -23.51 -4.14 -9.96
CA ALA A 395 -23.65 -2.86 -10.64
C ALA A 395 -22.34 -2.52 -11.37
N VAL A 396 -22.47 -2.21 -12.64
CA VAL A 396 -21.42 -1.54 -13.43
C VAL A 396 -21.00 -0.30 -12.64
N GLY A 397 -19.78 -0.32 -12.08
CA GLY A 397 -19.25 0.81 -11.34
C GLY A 397 -18.97 1.99 -12.27
N VAL A 398 -19.99 2.75 -12.56
CA VAL A 398 -19.84 4.16 -12.93
C VAL A 398 -19.75 4.89 -11.60
N ASN A 399 -18.61 5.51 -11.33
CA ASN A 399 -18.45 6.46 -10.24
C ASN A 399 -19.44 7.61 -10.50
N PRO A 400 -20.49 7.83 -9.71
CA PRO A 400 -21.13 9.11 -9.66
C PRO A 400 -20.46 9.92 -8.57
N GLU A 401 -19.93 11.08 -8.94
CA GLU A 401 -19.59 12.29 -8.19
C GLU A 401 -19.29 12.17 -6.68
#